data_8d4bcf1964eba997942bcdb9ada39dc2
#
_entry.id   8d4bcf1964eba997942bcdb9ada39dc2
#
_cell.length_a   1.000
_cell.length_b   1.000
_cell.length_c   1.000
_cell.angle_alpha   90.00
_cell.angle_beta   90.00
_cell.angle_gamma   90.00
#
_symmetry.space_group_name_H-M   'P 1'
#
loop_
_entity.id
_entity.type
_entity.pdbx_description
1 polymer ?
#
loop_
_entity_poly.entity_id
_entity_poly.type
_entity_poly.pdbx_seq_one_letter_code
_entity_poly.pdbx_strand_id
1 'polypeptide(L)' 'MSEYRVMRVGDAYQIQKQMYGKWELVGEYDNLNAAKKMVRDLRKGDIHA' A
#
# COMPACT_ATOMS: atom_id res chain seq x y z
N MET A 1 4.74 -9.16 -10.50
CA MET A 1 4.14 -7.90 -10.08
C MET A 1 3.53 -8.03 -8.70
N SER A 2 3.74 -7.04 -7.88
CA SER A 2 3.17 -7.04 -6.53
C SER A 2 1.83 -6.32 -6.52
N GLU A 3 0.92 -6.78 -5.71
CA GLU A 3 -0.35 -6.11 -5.51
C GLU A 3 -0.32 -5.32 -4.22
N TYR A 4 -0.92 -4.14 -4.27
CA TYR A 4 -1.06 -3.26 -3.12
C TYR A 4 -2.52 -2.92 -2.92
N ARG A 5 -2.89 -2.70 -1.66
CA ARG A 5 -4.23 -2.21 -1.36
C ARG A 5 -4.17 -1.23 -0.20
N VAL A 6 -5.17 -0.36 -0.15
CA VAL A 6 -5.35 0.58 0.95
C VAL A 6 -6.57 0.13 1.74
N MET A 7 -6.40 -0.02 3.04
CA MET A 7 -7.49 -0.42 3.92
C MET A 7 -7.64 0.60 5.04
N ARG A 8 -8.88 1.00 5.29
CA ARG A 8 -9.16 1.88 6.42
C ARG A 8 -9.28 1.05 7.69
N VAL A 9 -8.50 1.43 8.69
CA VAL A 9 -8.53 0.78 10.00
C VAL A 9 -8.64 1.89 11.04
N GLY A 10 -9.83 2.04 11.63
CA GLY A 10 -10.10 3.14 12.53
C GLY A 10 -9.96 4.48 11.82
N ASP A 11 -9.10 5.35 12.30
CA ASP A 11 -8.85 6.65 11.71
C ASP A 11 -7.64 6.66 10.77
N ALA A 12 -7.07 5.49 10.52
CA ALA A 12 -5.86 5.39 9.71
C ALA A 12 -6.12 4.60 8.43
N TYR A 13 -5.22 4.75 7.47
CA TYR A 13 -5.24 4.02 6.21
C TYR A 13 -3.96 3.21 6.12
N GLN A 14 -4.11 1.90 6.04
CA GLN A 14 -2.97 0.99 5.94
C GLN A 14 -2.72 0.60 4.50
N ILE A 15 -1.45 0.61 4.11
CA ILE A 15 -1.05 0.09 2.81
C ILE A 15 -0.55 -1.32 3.04
N GLN A 16 -1.11 -2.26 2.31
CA GLN A 16 -0.75 -3.66 2.41
C GLN A 16 -0.27 -4.17 1.06
N LYS A 17 0.71 -5.04 1.09
CA LYS A 17 1.29 -5.66 -0.09
C LYS A 17 1.05 -7.16 -0.02
N GLN A 18 0.64 -7.76 -1.12
CA GLN A 18 0.49 -9.20 -1.17
C GLN A 18 1.83 -9.86 -1.45
N MET A 19 2.23 -10.76 -0.57
CA MET A 19 3.46 -11.53 -0.72
C MET A 19 3.19 -12.97 -0.32
N TYR A 20 3.49 -13.88 -1.22
CA TYR A 20 3.35 -15.32 -0.95
C TYR A 20 1.97 -15.70 -0.41
N GLY A 21 0.94 -15.10 -0.96
CA GLY A 21 -0.43 -15.38 -0.55
C GLY A 21 -0.89 -14.69 0.72
N LYS A 22 -0.08 -13.81 1.27
CA LYS A 22 -0.42 -13.07 2.47
C LYS A 22 -0.34 -11.58 2.23
N TRP A 23 -1.13 -10.82 2.99
CA TRP A 23 -1.07 -9.36 2.96
C TRP A 23 -0.20 -8.88 4.10
N GLU A 24 0.84 -8.11 3.79
CA GLU A 24 1.74 -7.56 4.78
C GLU A 24 1.60 -6.05 4.86
N LEU A 25 1.71 -5.51 6.06
CA LEU A 25 1.66 -4.08 6.29
C LEU A 25 2.93 -3.42 5.77
N VAL A 26 2.76 -2.47 4.86
CA VAL A 26 3.87 -1.71 4.28
C VAL A 26 3.99 -0.34 4.93
N GLY A 27 2.85 0.30 5.22
CA GLY A 27 2.86 1.62 5.81
C GLY A 27 1.48 1.99 6.32
N GLU A 28 1.43 3.08 7.09
CA GLU A 28 0.18 3.57 7.64
C GLU A 28 0.17 5.08 7.57
N TYR A 29 -0.96 5.63 7.16
CA TYR A 29 -1.15 7.06 7.01
C TYR A 29 -2.49 7.47 7.58
N ASP A 30 -2.58 8.71 8.05
CA ASP A 30 -3.84 9.25 8.56
C ASP A 30 -4.64 9.96 7.48
N ASN A 31 -4.19 9.91 6.24
CA ASN A 31 -4.78 10.63 5.12
C ASN A 31 -4.87 9.71 3.91
N LEU A 32 -6.07 9.60 3.33
CA LEU A 32 -6.28 8.72 2.19
C LEU A 32 -5.45 9.13 0.98
N ASN A 33 -5.34 10.44 0.74
CA ASN A 33 -4.56 10.92 -0.42
C ASN A 33 -3.09 10.55 -0.29
N ALA A 34 -2.54 10.65 0.91
CA ALA A 34 -1.15 10.26 1.16
C ALA A 34 -0.95 8.76 0.92
N ALA A 35 -1.90 7.95 1.38
CA ALA A 35 -1.83 6.50 1.18
C ALA A 35 -1.88 6.14 -0.31
N LYS A 36 -2.80 6.77 -1.05
CA LYS A 36 -2.93 6.53 -2.49
C LYS A 36 -1.67 6.92 -3.24
N LYS A 37 -1.07 8.04 -2.86
CA LYS A 37 0.16 8.52 -3.49
C LYS A 37 1.29 7.53 -3.25
N MET A 38 1.39 7.01 -2.05
CA MET A 38 2.42 6.03 -1.72
C MET A 38 2.23 4.74 -2.52
N VAL A 39 1.00 4.27 -2.64
CA VAL A 39 0.72 3.07 -3.45
C VAL A 39 1.15 3.28 -4.89
N ARG A 40 0.87 4.45 -5.45
CA ARG A 40 1.29 4.77 -6.81
C ARG A 40 2.81 4.71 -6.95
N ASP A 41 3.52 5.29 -5.98
CA ASP A 41 4.98 5.29 -6.00
C ASP A 41 5.56 3.89 -5.86
N LEU A 42 4.96 3.06 -5.01
CA LEU A 42 5.39 1.68 -4.84
C LEU A 42 5.19 0.87 -6.12
N ARG A 43 4.06 1.09 -6.80
CA ARG A 43 3.79 0.39 -8.07
C ARG A 43 4.80 0.78 -9.15
N LYS A 44 5.21 2.04 -9.17
CA LYS A 44 6.23 2.50 -10.10
C LYS A 44 7.55 1.79 -9.84
N GLY A 45 7.91 1.62 -8.59
CA GLY A 45 9.11 0.90 -8.23
C GLY A 45 9.10 -0.54 -8.72
N ASP A 46 7.96 -1.21 -8.61
CA ASP A 46 7.80 -2.58 -9.07
C ASP A 46 7.97 -2.69 -10.59
N ILE A 47 7.45 -1.70 -11.31
CA ILE A 47 7.51 -1.71 -12.77
C ILE A 47 8.93 -1.47 -13.26
N HIS A 48 9.73 -0.78 -12.47
CA HIS A 48 11.07 -0.38 -12.84
C HIS A 48 12.13 -1.45 -12.61
N ALA A 49 11.77 -2.51 -12.03
CA ALA A 49 12.73 -3.56 -11.69
C ALA A 49 13.46 -4.16 -12.91
#